data_011e60e8162eb00b7d37d22f53e4e5e9
#
_entry.id   011e60e8162eb00b7d37d22f53e4e5e9
#
_cell.length_a   1.000
_cell.length_b   1.000
_cell.length_c   1.000
_cell.angle_alpha   90.00
_cell.angle_beta   90.00
_cell.angle_gamma   90.00
#
_symmetry.space_group_name_H-M   'P 1'
#
loop_
_entity.id
_entity.type
_entity.pdbx_description
1 polymer ?
#
loop_
_entity_poly.entity_id
_entity_poly.type
_entity_poly.pdbx_seq_one_letter_code
_entity_poly.pdbx_strand_id
1 'polypeptide(L)'
;MSVPQFIPILEMLILNLITFDRCCERKYTAVRTVLINTLFTATVCVLIKIASLFLPIRGDGNLLLGGFIYLLPLTYLYRENIIACFIVMCTTWVYTTGILSLAMQISGLLFYGNIFAVLVVENLLILATAIPFYRRLVPKFVFILKNQNRLKQIPGRYLALNNCLSFISLALIHAVFLKDDPSLLKTAAVAFLLGYIFLSYDILYMIVMNSFKMNRLEHEAMHDPLTGLANRSQLWQDLDNLMQNERIFSVLFMDLDRFKQINDRYGHITGDQYLKHFAEIVSDMLGTKGILYRFGGDEFVAVYYGVIPEEVIQQLTECREWENGAPCPFNQVSTGFLICRPPFQTPEQILHQVDELMYQNKLQKGNAQLHQSGK
;
A
#
# COMPACT_ATOMS: atom_id res chain seq x y z
N MET A 1 21.13 4.87 41.25
CA MET A 1 21.57 5.45 39.97
C MET A 1 22.07 6.85 40.23
N SER A 2 23.23 7.20 39.73
CA SER A 2 23.77 8.59 39.76
C SER A 2 23.10 9.44 38.71
N VAL A 3 23.09 10.77 38.87
CA VAL A 3 22.49 11.70 37.92
C VAL A 3 22.90 11.44 36.44
N PRO A 4 24.17 11.13 36.11
CA PRO A 4 24.59 10.79 34.76
C PRO A 4 23.89 9.59 34.12
N GLN A 5 23.38 8.63 34.92
CA GLN A 5 22.69 7.45 34.40
C GLN A 5 21.26 7.69 33.97
N PHE A 6 20.65 8.84 34.36
CA PHE A 6 19.29 9.21 33.93
C PHE A 6 19.26 9.94 32.58
N ILE A 7 20.38 10.50 32.13
CA ILE A 7 20.42 11.29 30.89
C ILE A 7 20.08 10.44 29.66
N PRO A 8 20.66 9.24 29.43
CA PRO A 8 20.31 8.40 28.27
C PRO A 8 18.82 7.98 28.26
N ILE A 9 18.24 7.74 29.45
CA ILE A 9 16.81 7.40 29.55
C ILE A 9 15.93 8.57 29.08
N LEU A 10 16.28 9.81 29.45
CA LEU A 10 15.56 11.00 29.03
C LEU A 10 15.71 11.25 27.53
N GLU A 11 16.92 11.05 26.99
CA GLU A 11 17.18 11.16 25.54
C GLU A 11 16.39 10.13 24.74
N MET A 12 16.39 8.88 25.19
CA MET A 12 15.53 7.83 24.61
C MET A 12 14.05 8.24 24.60
N LEU A 13 13.54 8.77 25.70
CA LEU A 13 12.16 9.21 25.81
C LEU A 13 11.83 10.32 24.80
N ILE A 14 12.70 11.33 24.71
CA ILE A 14 12.53 12.47 23.79
C ILE A 14 12.55 11.97 22.33
N LEU A 15 13.52 11.13 21.97
CA LEU A 15 13.66 10.59 20.61
C LEU A 15 12.47 9.68 20.26
N ASN A 16 11.97 8.89 21.21
CA ASN A 16 10.76 8.10 21.03
C ASN A 16 9.56 9.00 20.73
N LEU A 17 9.31 10.03 21.52
CA LEU A 17 8.20 10.96 21.30
C LEU A 17 8.29 11.65 19.93
N ILE A 18 9.48 12.13 19.55
CA ILE A 18 9.70 12.78 18.24
C ILE A 18 9.40 11.79 17.11
N THR A 19 9.83 10.53 17.24
CA THR A 19 9.61 9.51 16.21
C THR A 19 8.13 9.16 16.10
N PHE A 20 7.45 8.95 17.24
CA PHE A 20 6.01 8.68 17.24
C PHE A 20 5.21 9.81 16.63
N ASP A 21 5.53 11.06 16.92
CA ASP A 21 4.86 12.23 16.35
C ASP A 21 5.03 12.37 14.83
N ARG A 22 6.10 11.81 14.30
CA ARG A 22 6.33 11.77 12.84
C ARG A 22 5.67 10.57 12.16
N CYS A 23 5.50 9.48 12.88
CA CYS A 23 4.97 8.22 12.35
C CYS A 23 3.47 8.05 12.56
N CYS A 24 2.92 8.59 13.64
CA CYS A 24 1.59 8.29 14.15
C CYS A 24 0.80 9.57 14.45
N GLU A 25 -0.52 9.48 14.36
CA GLU A 25 -1.41 10.59 14.74
C GLU A 25 -1.70 10.57 16.25
N ARG A 26 -1.50 11.72 16.90
CA ARG A 26 -1.83 11.87 18.34
C ARG A 26 -3.35 11.86 18.54
N LYS A 27 -3.80 11.22 19.63
CA LYS A 27 -5.19 11.36 20.13
C LYS A 27 -5.42 12.63 20.93
N TYR A 28 -4.35 13.16 21.55
CA TYR A 28 -4.40 14.28 22.48
C TYR A 28 -3.44 15.41 22.10
N THR A 29 -3.55 16.54 22.77
CA THR A 29 -2.62 17.67 22.58
C THR A 29 -1.17 17.28 22.92
N ALA A 30 -0.21 17.97 22.31
CA ALA A 30 1.23 17.70 22.55
C ALA A 30 1.58 17.75 24.03
N VAL A 31 1.10 18.78 24.75
CA VAL A 31 1.36 18.95 26.18
C VAL A 31 0.86 17.76 27.00
N ARG A 32 -0.39 17.31 26.75
CA ARG A 32 -0.97 16.16 27.43
C ARG A 32 -0.21 14.87 27.13
N THR A 33 0.22 14.67 25.87
CA THR A 33 0.99 13.50 25.46
C THR A 33 2.34 13.44 26.17
N VAL A 34 3.08 14.54 26.19
CA VAL A 34 4.35 14.65 26.89
C VAL A 34 4.18 14.43 28.40
N LEU A 35 3.18 15.07 29.01
CA LEU A 35 2.93 14.97 30.45
C LEU A 35 2.62 13.53 30.89
N ILE A 36 1.73 12.83 30.16
CA ILE A 36 1.37 11.44 30.48
C ILE A 36 2.59 10.53 30.33
N ASN A 37 3.37 10.70 29.26
CA ASN A 37 4.56 9.87 29.02
C ASN A 37 5.66 10.12 30.07
N THR A 38 5.87 11.38 30.46
CA THR A 38 6.84 11.74 31.50
C THR A 38 6.42 11.20 32.87
N LEU A 39 5.13 11.32 33.22
CA LEU A 39 4.60 10.79 34.49
C LEU A 39 4.71 9.26 34.53
N PHE A 40 4.36 8.60 33.43
CA PHE A 40 4.51 7.15 33.31
C PHE A 40 5.99 6.71 33.48
N THR A 41 6.91 7.42 32.82
CA THR A 41 8.36 7.16 32.94
C THR A 41 8.85 7.33 34.39
N ALA A 42 8.45 8.42 35.05
CA ALA A 42 8.78 8.65 36.45
C ALA A 42 8.26 7.52 37.35
N THR A 43 7.03 7.05 37.13
CA THR A 43 6.42 5.94 37.86
C THR A 43 7.20 4.64 37.65
N VAL A 44 7.55 4.32 36.40
CA VAL A 44 8.36 3.13 36.06
C VAL A 44 9.74 3.18 36.71
N CYS A 45 10.41 4.34 36.70
CA CYS A 45 11.71 4.52 37.36
C CYS A 45 11.62 4.30 38.88
N VAL A 46 10.57 4.79 39.53
CA VAL A 46 10.31 4.58 40.96
C VAL A 46 10.08 3.09 41.24
N LEU A 47 9.24 2.43 40.44
CA LEU A 47 8.97 0.98 40.60
C LEU A 47 10.23 0.12 40.44
N ILE A 48 11.07 0.44 39.43
CA ILE A 48 12.35 -0.26 39.23
C ILE A 48 13.27 -0.05 40.42
N LYS A 49 13.34 1.16 40.98
CA LYS A 49 14.13 1.47 42.14
C LYS A 49 13.65 0.71 43.37
N ILE A 50 12.33 0.61 43.59
CA ILE A 50 11.74 -0.17 44.67
C ILE A 50 12.02 -1.67 44.46
N ALA A 51 11.81 -2.19 43.27
CA ALA A 51 12.10 -3.59 42.96
C ALA A 51 13.57 -3.95 43.15
N SER A 52 14.51 -3.03 42.89
CA SER A 52 15.94 -3.24 43.10
C SER A 52 16.35 -3.38 44.57
N LEU A 53 15.48 -2.99 45.54
CA LEU A 53 15.70 -3.21 46.96
C LEU A 53 15.39 -4.64 47.37
N PHE A 54 14.49 -5.33 46.66
CA PHE A 54 14.04 -6.69 47.00
C PHE A 54 14.60 -7.77 46.07
N LEU A 55 14.98 -7.43 44.86
CA LEU A 55 15.51 -8.35 43.87
C LEU A 55 16.92 -7.93 43.48
N PRO A 56 17.88 -8.89 43.39
CA PRO A 56 19.21 -8.60 42.89
C PRO A 56 19.18 -8.33 41.39
N ILE A 57 18.63 -7.18 41.00
CA ILE A 57 18.63 -6.74 39.60
C ILE A 57 20.08 -6.31 39.29
N ARG A 58 20.89 -7.27 38.87
CA ARG A 58 22.25 -7.04 38.39
C ARG A 58 22.22 -6.93 36.88
N GLY A 59 22.44 -5.72 36.38
CA GLY A 59 22.82 -5.48 35.00
C GLY A 59 21.74 -4.97 34.07
N ASP A 60 22.19 -4.32 33.02
CA ASP A 60 21.47 -3.49 32.07
C ASP A 60 20.51 -4.26 31.16
N GLY A 61 20.64 -5.59 31.04
CA GLY A 61 19.76 -6.43 30.21
C GLY A 61 18.30 -6.51 30.68
N ASN A 62 18.05 -6.36 32.00
CA ASN A 62 16.68 -6.40 32.53
C ASN A 62 15.88 -5.10 32.23
N LEU A 63 16.57 -3.99 32.05
CA LEU A 63 15.96 -2.70 31.66
C LEU A 63 15.42 -2.71 30.22
N LEU A 64 16.08 -3.44 29.33
CA LEU A 64 15.65 -3.57 27.91
C LEU A 64 14.31 -4.30 27.80
N LEU A 65 14.09 -5.36 28.58
CA LEU A 65 12.81 -6.09 28.58
C LEU A 65 11.70 -5.28 29.26
N GLY A 66 12.01 -4.48 30.28
CA GLY A 66 11.06 -3.57 30.92
C GLY A 66 10.49 -2.49 30.01
N GLY A 67 11.17 -2.20 28.91
CA GLY A 67 10.73 -1.21 27.96
C GLY A 67 9.44 -1.55 27.21
N PHE A 68 9.10 -2.82 27.03
CA PHE A 68 7.81 -3.19 26.39
C PHE A 68 6.59 -2.67 27.17
N ILE A 69 6.74 -2.32 28.42
CA ILE A 69 5.72 -1.64 29.24
C ILE A 69 5.29 -0.29 28.64
N TYR A 70 6.20 0.38 27.89
CA TYR A 70 5.88 1.63 27.19
C TYR A 70 4.86 1.47 26.05
N LEU A 71 4.60 0.26 25.60
CA LEU A 71 3.54 0.02 24.61
C LEU A 71 2.16 0.42 25.15
N LEU A 72 1.94 0.32 26.46
CA LEU A 72 0.68 0.72 27.11
C LEU A 72 0.35 2.22 26.92
N PRO A 73 1.20 3.16 27.38
CA PRO A 73 0.90 4.58 27.16
C PRO A 73 0.93 4.96 25.68
N LEU A 74 1.77 4.35 24.84
CA LEU A 74 1.86 4.69 23.42
C LEU A 74 0.59 4.31 22.67
N THR A 75 0.02 3.11 22.88
CA THR A 75 -1.28 2.74 22.29
C THR A 75 -2.46 3.56 22.81
N TYR A 76 -2.38 4.05 24.04
CA TYR A 76 -3.37 4.98 24.60
C TYR A 76 -3.28 6.37 23.98
N LEU A 77 -2.07 6.88 23.73
CA LEU A 77 -1.81 8.25 23.29
C LEU A 77 -1.95 8.47 21.77
N TYR A 78 -1.75 7.42 20.97
CA TYR A 78 -1.77 7.50 19.50
C TYR A 78 -2.94 6.71 18.91
N ARG A 79 -3.37 7.08 17.69
CA ARG A 79 -4.54 6.47 17.00
C ARG A 79 -4.23 5.16 16.32
N GLU A 80 -2.97 4.80 16.24
CA GLU A 80 -2.51 3.60 15.56
C GLU A 80 -2.83 2.31 16.34
N ASN A 81 -2.91 1.20 15.63
CA ASN A 81 -3.07 -0.11 16.25
C ASN A 81 -1.82 -0.53 17.04
N ILE A 82 -1.98 -1.51 17.94
CA ILE A 82 -0.90 -1.98 18.80
C ILE A 82 0.33 -2.47 18.02
N ILE A 83 0.12 -3.08 16.83
CA ILE A 83 1.22 -3.60 15.99
C ILE A 83 2.02 -2.43 15.42
N ALA A 84 1.37 -1.39 14.91
CA ALA A 84 2.05 -0.19 14.40
C ALA A 84 2.82 0.53 15.51
N CYS A 85 2.20 0.74 16.69
CA CYS A 85 2.88 1.31 17.86
C CYS A 85 4.11 0.48 18.27
N PHE A 86 3.97 -0.85 18.29
CA PHE A 86 5.06 -1.76 18.61
C PHE A 86 6.22 -1.63 17.60
N ILE A 87 5.92 -1.59 16.31
CA ILE A 87 6.91 -1.47 15.24
C ILE A 87 7.67 -0.13 15.35
N VAL A 88 6.96 0.99 15.55
CA VAL A 88 7.58 2.32 15.73
C VAL A 88 8.46 2.36 16.97
N MET A 89 8.00 1.79 18.08
CA MET A 89 8.76 1.68 19.32
C MET A 89 10.06 0.89 19.11
N CYS A 90 9.99 -0.30 18.54
CA CYS A 90 11.16 -1.13 18.26
C CYS A 90 12.17 -0.44 17.35
N THR A 91 11.69 0.28 16.30
CA THR A 91 12.58 1.02 15.39
C THR A 91 13.36 2.10 16.12
N THR A 92 12.68 2.87 16.98
CA THR A 92 13.35 3.94 17.76
C THR A 92 14.33 3.35 18.76
N TRP A 93 13.97 2.24 19.37
CA TRP A 93 14.84 1.56 20.35
C TRP A 93 16.06 0.94 19.71
N VAL A 94 15.94 0.32 18.54
CA VAL A 94 17.10 -0.14 17.76
C VAL A 94 18.05 1.03 17.48
N TYR A 95 17.53 2.19 17.10
CA TYR A 95 18.33 3.37 16.86
C TYR A 95 19.03 3.86 18.13
N THR A 96 18.29 4.11 19.20
CA THR A 96 18.84 4.68 20.44
C THR A 96 19.77 3.71 21.18
N THR A 97 19.36 2.44 21.33
CA THR A 97 20.22 1.41 21.96
C THR A 97 21.49 1.13 21.15
N GLY A 98 21.36 1.19 19.80
CA GLY A 98 22.51 1.03 18.92
C GLY A 98 23.54 2.13 19.09
N ILE A 99 23.09 3.37 19.17
CA ILE A 99 23.97 4.54 19.42
C ILE A 99 24.62 4.44 20.81
N LEU A 100 23.85 4.14 21.85
CA LEU A 100 24.37 3.96 23.20
C LEU A 100 25.42 2.85 23.24
N SER A 101 25.16 1.70 22.61
CA SER A 101 26.11 0.59 22.52
C SER A 101 27.41 1.00 21.83
N LEU A 102 27.31 1.77 20.75
CA LEU A 102 28.47 2.28 20.02
C LEU A 102 29.25 3.29 20.87
N ALA A 103 28.54 4.19 21.55
CA ALA A 103 29.15 5.20 22.44
C ALA A 103 29.90 4.55 23.61
N MET A 104 29.34 3.51 24.21
CA MET A 104 29.99 2.75 25.27
C MET A 104 31.29 2.11 24.78
N GLN A 105 31.32 1.48 23.61
CA GLN A 105 32.50 0.84 23.04
C GLN A 105 33.57 1.89 22.67
N ILE A 106 33.23 2.97 22.01
CA ILE A 106 34.16 4.03 21.63
C ILE A 106 34.74 4.72 22.87
N SER A 107 33.89 5.03 23.86
CA SER A 107 34.35 5.63 25.12
C SER A 107 35.23 4.69 25.91
N GLY A 108 34.94 3.39 25.91
CA GLY A 108 35.77 2.37 26.56
C GLY A 108 37.15 2.29 25.94
N LEU A 109 37.27 2.32 24.63
CA LEU A 109 38.54 2.28 23.89
C LEU A 109 39.38 3.55 24.04
N LEU A 110 38.75 4.74 24.03
CA LEU A 110 39.47 5.99 24.00
C LEU A 110 39.63 6.68 25.36
N PHE A 111 38.69 6.42 26.30
CA PHE A 111 38.56 7.19 27.55
C PHE A 111 38.40 6.28 28.79
N TYR A 112 38.80 5.02 28.69
CA TYR A 112 38.76 4.04 29.81
C TYR A 112 37.36 3.86 30.43
N GLY A 113 36.29 4.06 29.64
CA GLY A 113 34.92 3.85 30.09
C GLY A 113 34.36 4.90 31.04
N ASN A 114 34.92 6.12 31.05
CA ASN A 114 34.38 7.21 31.84
C ASN A 114 32.93 7.55 31.39
N ILE A 115 32.01 7.55 32.36
CA ILE A 115 30.57 7.78 32.10
C ILE A 115 30.28 9.10 31.43
N PHE A 116 31.03 10.16 31.76
CA PHE A 116 30.89 11.47 31.07
C PHE A 116 31.34 11.41 29.62
N ALA A 117 32.41 10.63 29.34
CA ALA A 117 32.84 10.41 27.97
C ALA A 117 31.80 9.63 27.16
N VAL A 118 31.12 8.64 27.75
CA VAL A 118 30.01 7.92 27.12
C VAL A 118 28.91 8.90 26.71
N LEU A 119 28.46 9.78 27.63
CA LEU A 119 27.45 10.79 27.35
C LEU A 119 27.85 11.76 26.23
N VAL A 120 29.09 12.24 26.23
CA VAL A 120 29.58 13.13 25.18
C VAL A 120 29.59 12.42 23.83
N VAL A 121 30.12 11.19 23.77
CA VAL A 121 30.19 10.41 22.52
C VAL A 121 28.79 10.08 22.03
N GLU A 122 27.86 9.68 22.92
CA GLU A 122 26.46 9.39 22.59
C GLU A 122 25.79 10.60 21.95
N ASN A 123 25.88 11.77 22.58
CA ASN A 123 25.29 13.00 22.05
C ASN A 123 25.89 13.41 20.71
N LEU A 124 27.20 13.27 20.52
CA LEU A 124 27.85 13.53 19.22
C LEU A 124 27.34 12.58 18.13
N LEU A 125 27.18 11.29 18.45
CA LEU A 125 26.62 10.30 17.53
C LEU A 125 25.14 10.60 17.19
N ILE A 126 24.32 10.95 18.19
CA ILE A 126 22.94 11.38 17.97
C ILE A 126 22.91 12.60 17.04
N LEU A 127 23.71 13.62 17.31
CA LEU A 127 23.76 14.84 16.49
C LEU A 127 24.17 14.53 15.04
N ALA A 128 25.12 13.65 14.83
CA ALA A 128 25.60 13.26 13.50
C ALA A 128 24.57 12.40 12.74
N THR A 129 23.82 11.53 13.43
CA THR A 129 22.95 10.55 12.79
C THR A 129 21.46 10.90 12.81
N ALA A 130 21.02 11.84 13.65
CA ALA A 130 19.60 12.23 13.74
C ALA A 130 19.06 12.78 12.41
N ILE A 131 19.82 13.64 11.72
CA ILE A 131 19.38 14.20 10.44
C ILE A 131 19.16 13.10 9.39
N PRO A 132 20.12 12.20 9.08
CA PRO A 132 19.89 11.11 8.17
C PRO A 132 18.78 10.14 8.64
N PHE A 133 18.68 9.83 9.93
CA PHE A 133 17.62 9.01 10.49
C PHE A 133 16.24 9.61 10.20
N TYR A 134 16.01 10.86 10.57
CA TYR A 134 14.70 11.51 10.41
C TYR A 134 14.38 11.94 8.97
N ARG A 135 15.37 12.22 8.11
CA ARG A 135 15.14 12.63 6.72
C ARG A 135 15.12 11.47 5.73
N ARG A 136 15.83 10.39 5.98
CA ARG A 136 15.93 9.26 5.04
C ARG A 136 15.18 8.00 5.52
N LEU A 137 15.38 7.60 6.78
CA LEU A 137 14.80 6.35 7.27
C LEU A 137 13.34 6.50 7.67
N VAL A 138 13.02 7.47 8.53
CA VAL A 138 11.65 7.65 9.06
C VAL A 138 10.60 7.83 7.97
N PRO A 139 10.79 8.62 6.88
CA PRO A 139 9.80 8.73 5.82
C PRO A 139 9.54 7.40 5.08
N LYS A 140 10.59 6.62 4.82
CA LYS A 140 10.46 5.28 4.20
C LYS A 140 9.65 4.35 5.08
N PHE A 141 9.93 4.38 6.36
CA PHE A 141 9.26 3.60 7.37
C PHE A 141 7.76 3.99 7.50
N VAL A 142 7.45 5.28 7.56
CA VAL A 142 6.06 5.80 7.57
C VAL A 142 5.31 5.36 6.31
N PHE A 143 5.98 5.42 5.16
CA PHE A 143 5.39 4.95 3.89
C PHE A 143 5.00 3.47 3.97
N ILE A 144 5.89 2.61 4.49
CA ILE A 144 5.61 1.17 4.66
C ILE A 144 4.42 0.96 5.60
N LEU A 145 4.41 1.64 6.77
CA LEU A 145 3.33 1.51 7.76
C LEU A 145 1.97 1.92 7.20
N LYS A 146 1.87 3.06 6.52
CA LYS A 146 0.60 3.57 5.97
C LYS A 146 0.04 2.70 4.85
N ASN A 147 0.92 2.02 4.12
CA ASN A 147 0.51 1.23 2.94
C ASN A 147 0.49 -0.29 3.19
N GLN A 148 0.79 -0.76 4.39
CA GLN A 148 0.84 -2.19 4.71
C GLN A 148 -0.45 -2.95 4.37
N ASN A 149 -1.62 -2.33 4.53
CA ASN A 149 -2.92 -2.94 4.27
C ASN A 149 -3.27 -3.05 2.77
N ARG A 150 -2.59 -2.27 1.92
CA ARG A 150 -2.78 -2.28 0.45
C ARG A 150 -1.91 -3.31 -0.27
N LEU A 151 -0.97 -3.90 0.44
CA LEU A 151 -0.01 -4.86 -0.11
C LEU A 151 -0.49 -6.28 0.13
N LYS A 152 -1.03 -6.94 -0.91
CA LYS A 152 -1.46 -8.35 -0.86
C LYS A 152 -0.30 -9.32 -0.56
N GLN A 153 0.95 -8.95 -0.87
CA GLN A 153 2.12 -9.84 -0.85
C GLN A 153 3.09 -9.62 0.32
N ILE A 154 3.04 -8.46 1.01
CA ILE A 154 3.94 -8.18 2.14
C ILE A 154 3.10 -7.88 3.38
N PRO A 155 2.76 -8.90 4.16
CA PRO A 155 2.01 -8.69 5.39
C PRO A 155 2.83 -7.83 6.36
N GLY A 156 2.17 -6.92 7.08
CA GLY A 156 2.78 -6.17 8.18
C GLY A 156 3.49 -7.05 9.23
N ARG A 157 3.18 -8.36 9.23
CA ARG A 157 3.86 -9.39 10.01
C ARG A 157 5.36 -9.51 9.70
N TYR A 158 5.77 -9.38 8.42
CA TYR A 158 7.21 -9.42 8.06
C TYR A 158 7.95 -8.18 8.56
N LEU A 159 7.32 -7.01 8.50
CA LEU A 159 7.90 -5.78 9.06
C LEU A 159 8.05 -5.90 10.58
N ALA A 160 7.02 -6.40 11.28
CA ALA A 160 7.06 -6.64 12.71
C ALA A 160 8.15 -7.66 13.07
N LEU A 161 8.25 -8.76 12.32
CA LEU A 161 9.27 -9.80 12.54
C LEU A 161 10.69 -9.24 12.33
N ASN A 162 10.94 -8.49 11.27
CA ASN A 162 12.24 -7.85 11.03
C ASN A 162 12.63 -6.91 12.18
N ASN A 163 11.70 -6.10 12.67
CA ASN A 163 11.93 -5.23 13.81
C ASN A 163 12.21 -6.01 15.11
N CYS A 164 11.44 -7.07 15.38
CA CYS A 164 11.67 -7.95 16.53
C CYS A 164 13.06 -8.59 16.49
N LEU A 165 13.42 -9.17 15.34
CA LEU A 165 14.73 -9.82 15.16
C LEU A 165 15.87 -8.81 15.30
N SER A 166 15.75 -7.62 14.73
CA SER A 166 16.73 -6.55 14.85
C SER A 166 16.89 -6.10 16.30
N PHE A 167 15.79 -5.92 17.03
CA PHE A 167 15.82 -5.55 18.44
C PHE A 167 16.41 -6.65 19.31
N ILE A 168 16.00 -7.90 19.13
CA ILE A 168 16.52 -9.06 19.89
C ILE A 168 18.01 -9.23 19.62
N SER A 169 18.47 -9.12 18.36
CA SER A 169 19.88 -9.23 18.00
C SER A 169 20.70 -8.14 18.69
N LEU A 170 20.21 -6.90 18.69
CA LEU A 170 20.91 -5.80 19.36
C LEU A 170 20.91 -5.97 20.88
N ALA A 171 19.79 -6.41 21.47
CA ALA A 171 19.69 -6.68 22.90
C ALA A 171 20.62 -7.80 23.35
N LEU A 172 20.74 -8.88 22.56
CA LEU A 172 21.66 -9.97 22.82
C LEU A 172 23.13 -9.51 22.73
N ILE A 173 23.47 -8.75 21.69
CA ILE A 173 24.82 -8.18 21.56
C ILE A 173 25.12 -7.27 22.75
N HIS A 174 24.18 -6.41 23.15
CA HIS A 174 24.35 -5.53 24.29
C HIS A 174 24.54 -6.36 25.60
N ALA A 175 23.70 -7.37 25.82
CA ALA A 175 23.73 -8.17 27.07
C ALA A 175 24.93 -9.09 27.18
N VAL A 176 25.40 -9.67 26.07
CA VAL A 176 26.44 -10.72 26.10
C VAL A 176 27.81 -10.16 25.74
N PHE A 177 27.90 -9.39 24.68
CA PHE A 177 29.20 -8.93 24.14
C PHE A 177 29.76 -7.68 24.79
N LEU A 178 28.89 -6.78 25.31
CA LEU A 178 29.36 -5.47 25.81
C LEU A 178 29.69 -5.47 27.30
N LYS A 179 29.50 -6.61 28.01
CA LYS A 179 29.84 -6.75 29.44
C LYS A 179 31.34 -6.79 29.74
N ASP A 180 32.10 -7.30 28.77
CA ASP A 180 33.55 -7.46 28.94
C ASP A 180 34.28 -6.22 28.38
N ASP A 181 35.61 -6.20 28.50
CA ASP A 181 36.47 -5.12 28.06
C ASP A 181 36.17 -4.68 26.62
N PRO A 182 36.14 -3.36 26.34
CA PRO A 182 35.89 -2.83 25.03
C PRO A 182 36.98 -3.24 24.04
N SER A 183 36.58 -3.59 22.81
CA SER A 183 37.54 -3.98 21.77
C SER A 183 37.11 -3.43 20.41
N LEU A 184 38.10 -3.24 19.53
CA LEU A 184 37.84 -2.78 18.16
C LEU A 184 36.90 -3.74 17.42
N LEU A 185 37.03 -5.04 17.65
CA LEU A 185 36.17 -6.05 17.02
C LEU A 185 34.71 -5.92 17.47
N LYS A 186 34.45 -5.66 18.77
CA LYS A 186 33.11 -5.42 19.29
C LYS A 186 32.49 -4.14 18.71
N THR A 187 33.28 -3.07 18.62
CA THR A 187 32.86 -1.82 18.00
C THR A 187 32.49 -2.02 16.52
N ALA A 188 33.32 -2.73 15.78
CA ALA A 188 33.05 -3.08 14.38
C ALA A 188 31.80 -3.95 14.23
N ALA A 189 31.58 -4.93 15.12
CA ALA A 189 30.39 -5.81 15.10
C ALA A 189 29.10 -5.02 15.32
N VAL A 190 29.07 -4.08 16.28
CA VAL A 190 27.89 -3.22 16.50
C VAL A 190 27.65 -2.30 15.29
N ALA A 191 28.70 -1.69 14.75
CA ALA A 191 28.59 -0.82 13.57
C ALA A 191 28.09 -1.60 12.35
N PHE A 192 28.58 -2.81 12.13
CA PHE A 192 28.13 -3.71 11.06
C PHE A 192 26.66 -4.11 11.23
N LEU A 193 26.24 -4.48 12.44
CA LEU A 193 24.85 -4.81 12.73
C LEU A 193 23.91 -3.61 12.45
N LEU A 194 24.29 -2.43 12.88
CA LEU A 194 23.51 -1.21 12.59
C LEU A 194 23.42 -0.95 11.09
N GLY A 195 24.53 -1.07 10.37
CA GLY A 195 24.55 -0.97 8.91
C GLY A 195 23.63 -2.00 8.24
N TYR A 196 23.66 -3.26 8.69
CA TYR A 196 22.77 -4.31 8.21
C TYR A 196 21.28 -3.98 8.46
N ILE A 197 20.96 -3.51 9.66
CA ILE A 197 19.59 -3.09 10.00
C ILE A 197 19.11 -1.96 9.07
N PHE A 198 19.94 -0.94 8.87
CA PHE A 198 19.62 0.15 7.94
C PHE A 198 19.37 -0.36 6.51
N LEU A 199 20.25 -1.24 6.03
CA LEU A 199 20.13 -1.83 4.70
C LEU A 199 18.84 -2.66 4.57
N SER A 200 18.45 -3.41 5.61
CA SER A 200 17.23 -4.20 5.63
C SER A 200 15.97 -3.35 5.45
N TYR A 201 15.93 -2.16 6.04
CA TYR A 201 14.83 -1.21 5.83
C TYR A 201 14.81 -0.62 4.42
N ASP A 202 15.98 -0.32 3.84
CA ASP A 202 16.07 0.18 2.47
C ASP A 202 15.61 -0.87 1.45
N ILE A 203 16.00 -2.12 1.65
CA ILE A 203 15.56 -3.24 0.81
C ILE A 203 14.03 -3.42 0.94
N LEU A 204 13.50 -3.43 2.16
CA LEU A 204 12.07 -3.56 2.40
C LEU A 204 11.28 -2.42 1.73
N TYR A 205 11.77 -1.19 1.84
CA TYR A 205 11.17 -0.03 1.18
C TYR A 205 11.17 -0.19 -0.34
N MET A 206 12.29 -0.64 -0.95
CA MET A 206 12.36 -0.88 -2.39
C MET A 206 11.38 -1.96 -2.85
N ILE A 207 11.23 -3.06 -2.09
CA ILE A 207 10.28 -4.12 -2.40
C ILE A 207 8.84 -3.57 -2.38
N VAL A 208 8.49 -2.80 -1.34
CA VAL A 208 7.17 -2.18 -1.22
C VAL A 208 6.91 -1.21 -2.37
N MET A 209 7.85 -0.33 -2.65
CA MET A 209 7.73 0.63 -3.77
C MET A 209 7.59 -0.05 -5.13
N ASN A 210 8.38 -1.11 -5.37
CA ASN A 210 8.28 -1.86 -6.61
C ASN A 210 6.93 -2.57 -6.74
N SER A 211 6.39 -3.12 -5.65
CA SER A 211 5.05 -3.74 -5.66
C SER A 211 3.96 -2.71 -5.99
N PHE A 212 4.02 -1.49 -5.45
CA PHE A 212 3.10 -0.41 -5.81
C PHE A 212 3.21 -0.02 -7.27
N LYS A 213 4.45 0.11 -7.76
CA LYS A 213 4.71 0.45 -9.17
C LYS A 213 4.19 -0.64 -10.10
N MET A 214 4.40 -1.91 -9.77
CA MET A 214 3.89 -3.05 -10.54
C MET A 214 2.35 -3.05 -10.57
N ASN A 215 1.68 -2.92 -9.43
CA ASN A 215 0.22 -2.87 -9.37
C ASN A 215 -0.36 -1.70 -10.19
N ARG A 216 0.32 -0.54 -10.16
CA ARG A 216 -0.08 0.62 -10.97
C ARG A 216 0.10 0.35 -12.46
N LEU A 217 1.25 -0.20 -12.86
CA LEU A 217 1.51 -0.55 -14.26
C LEU A 217 0.54 -1.61 -14.76
N GLU A 218 0.21 -2.60 -13.93
CA GLU A 218 -0.79 -3.63 -14.22
C GLU A 218 -2.16 -2.99 -14.43
N HIS A 219 -2.58 -2.09 -13.56
CA HIS A 219 -3.84 -1.36 -13.71
C HIS A 219 -3.85 -0.52 -14.99
N GLU A 220 -2.78 0.25 -15.27
CA GLU A 220 -2.65 1.04 -16.50
C GLU A 220 -2.62 0.15 -17.75
N ALA A 221 -2.05 -1.07 -17.67
CA ALA A 221 -2.01 -2.03 -18.77
C ALA A 221 -3.35 -2.75 -19.01
N MET A 222 -4.25 -2.79 -18.01
CA MET A 222 -5.51 -3.52 -18.05
C MET A 222 -6.76 -2.64 -18.19
N HIS A 223 -6.59 -1.30 -18.16
CA HIS A 223 -7.71 -0.36 -18.28
C HIS A 223 -7.50 0.63 -19.41
N ASP A 224 -8.60 1.09 -19.98
CA ASP A 224 -8.62 2.17 -20.97
C ASP A 224 -8.51 3.53 -20.28
N PRO A 225 -7.54 4.39 -20.64
CA PRO A 225 -7.30 5.65 -19.95
C PRO A 225 -8.39 6.71 -20.19
N LEU A 226 -9.18 6.58 -21.27
CA LEU A 226 -10.24 7.54 -21.60
C LEU A 226 -11.52 7.26 -20.80
N THR A 227 -11.99 6.01 -20.84
CA THR A 227 -13.27 5.62 -20.25
C THR A 227 -13.14 5.06 -18.82
N GLY A 228 -11.94 4.66 -18.41
CA GLY A 228 -11.69 3.96 -17.14
C GLY A 228 -12.16 2.50 -17.13
N LEU A 229 -12.77 2.02 -18.20
CA LEU A 229 -13.20 0.63 -18.33
C LEU A 229 -12.00 -0.32 -18.39
N ALA A 230 -12.23 -1.60 -18.10
CA ALA A 230 -11.29 -2.65 -18.46
C ALA A 230 -11.06 -2.64 -19.99
N ASN A 231 -9.82 -2.90 -20.39
CA ASN A 231 -9.45 -2.90 -21.80
C ASN A 231 -9.46 -4.31 -22.41
N ARG A 232 -9.07 -4.40 -23.69
CA ARG A 232 -8.98 -5.67 -24.42
C ARG A 232 -8.11 -6.71 -23.69
N SER A 233 -7.00 -6.31 -23.04
CA SER A 233 -6.13 -7.27 -22.36
C SER A 233 -6.81 -7.89 -21.14
N GLN A 234 -7.56 -7.10 -20.39
CA GLN A 234 -8.35 -7.61 -19.26
C GLN A 234 -9.48 -8.54 -19.75
N LEU A 235 -10.15 -8.21 -20.86
CA LEU A 235 -11.18 -9.05 -21.46
C LEU A 235 -10.67 -10.46 -21.73
N TRP A 236 -9.48 -10.59 -22.33
CA TRP A 236 -8.87 -11.91 -22.60
C TRP A 236 -8.65 -12.72 -21.34
N GLN A 237 -8.11 -12.12 -20.29
CA GLN A 237 -7.90 -12.79 -19.01
C GLN A 237 -9.22 -13.23 -18.35
N ASP A 238 -10.24 -12.40 -18.42
CA ASP A 238 -11.53 -12.70 -17.79
C ASP A 238 -12.28 -13.81 -18.55
N LEU A 239 -12.21 -13.83 -19.89
CA LEU A 239 -12.77 -14.92 -20.70
C LEU A 239 -12.07 -16.25 -20.38
N ASP A 240 -10.74 -16.27 -20.34
CA ASP A 240 -9.97 -17.46 -19.96
C ASP A 240 -10.38 -17.98 -18.58
N ASN A 241 -10.51 -17.09 -17.59
CA ASN A 241 -10.92 -17.44 -16.24
C ASN A 241 -12.34 -18.02 -16.18
N LEU A 242 -13.29 -17.45 -16.93
CA LEU A 242 -14.66 -17.94 -16.98
C LEU A 242 -14.74 -19.33 -17.61
N MET A 243 -13.98 -19.55 -18.68
CA MET A 243 -13.94 -20.83 -19.39
C MET A 243 -13.26 -21.92 -18.54
N GLN A 244 -12.14 -21.61 -17.87
CA GLN A 244 -11.46 -22.56 -16.97
C GLN A 244 -12.35 -22.98 -15.78
N ASN A 245 -13.23 -22.10 -15.32
CA ASN A 245 -14.18 -22.40 -14.24
C ASN A 245 -15.51 -22.97 -14.74
N GLU A 246 -15.63 -23.33 -16.02
CA GLU A 246 -16.80 -23.91 -16.67
C GLU A 246 -18.11 -23.12 -16.42
N ARG A 247 -18.00 -21.78 -16.29
CA ARG A 247 -19.14 -20.92 -16.02
C ARG A 247 -19.85 -20.53 -17.32
N ILE A 248 -21.18 -20.59 -17.32
CA ILE A 248 -21.99 -20.03 -18.41
C ILE A 248 -21.87 -18.51 -18.37
N PHE A 249 -21.65 -17.89 -19.52
CA PHE A 249 -21.61 -16.43 -19.68
C PHE A 249 -22.13 -16.03 -21.06
N SER A 250 -22.47 -14.76 -21.24
CA SER A 250 -22.83 -14.21 -22.52
C SER A 250 -21.85 -13.11 -22.89
N VAL A 251 -21.47 -13.03 -24.16
CA VAL A 251 -20.59 -11.99 -24.72
C VAL A 251 -21.41 -11.16 -25.67
N LEU A 252 -21.30 -9.82 -25.56
CA LEU A 252 -21.88 -8.86 -26.48
C LEU A 252 -20.76 -8.02 -27.08
N PHE A 253 -20.75 -7.88 -28.41
CA PHE A 253 -19.90 -6.95 -29.11
C PHE A 253 -20.75 -5.77 -29.57
N MET A 254 -20.28 -4.54 -29.35
CA MET A 254 -21.00 -3.30 -29.60
C MET A 254 -20.11 -2.32 -30.34
N ASP A 255 -20.66 -1.67 -31.38
CA ASP A 255 -19.99 -0.65 -32.17
C ASP A 255 -20.89 0.60 -32.25
N LEU A 256 -20.35 1.77 -31.99
CA LEU A 256 -21.09 3.04 -32.03
C LEU A 256 -21.21 3.51 -33.46
N ASP A 257 -22.41 3.38 -34.01
CA ASP A 257 -22.69 3.70 -35.41
C ASP A 257 -22.31 5.15 -35.73
N ARG A 258 -21.54 5.33 -36.82
CA ARG A 258 -21.13 6.66 -37.35
C ARG A 258 -20.34 7.53 -36.38
N PHE A 259 -19.61 6.93 -35.41
CA PHE A 259 -18.80 7.69 -34.44
C PHE A 259 -17.79 8.63 -35.10
N LYS A 260 -17.24 8.26 -36.27
CA LYS A 260 -16.37 9.15 -37.03
C LYS A 260 -17.09 10.46 -37.42
N GLN A 261 -18.37 10.41 -37.79
CA GLN A 261 -19.13 11.61 -38.13
C GLN A 261 -19.36 12.53 -36.91
N ILE A 262 -19.44 11.94 -35.70
CA ILE A 262 -19.50 12.70 -34.46
C ILE A 262 -18.21 13.49 -34.28
N ASN A 263 -17.05 12.82 -34.42
CA ASN A 263 -15.74 13.47 -34.33
C ASN A 263 -15.58 14.59 -35.39
N ASP A 264 -15.97 14.31 -36.63
CA ASP A 264 -15.86 15.28 -37.75
C ASP A 264 -16.77 16.50 -37.56
N ARG A 265 -17.96 16.33 -36.96
CA ARG A 265 -18.95 17.39 -36.77
C ARG A 265 -18.78 18.18 -35.47
N TYR A 266 -18.46 17.49 -34.36
CA TYR A 266 -18.47 18.08 -33.01
C TYR A 266 -17.08 18.14 -32.37
N GLY A 267 -16.06 17.61 -33.05
CA GLY A 267 -14.67 17.57 -32.57
C GLY A 267 -14.37 16.39 -31.64
N HIS A 268 -13.10 16.06 -31.54
CA HIS A 268 -12.61 14.91 -30.73
C HIS A 268 -12.95 15.00 -29.25
N ILE A 269 -12.97 16.21 -28.68
CA ILE A 269 -13.33 16.39 -27.25
C ILE A 269 -14.76 15.93 -26.97
N THR A 270 -15.70 16.29 -27.90
CA THR A 270 -17.09 15.84 -27.80
C THR A 270 -17.20 14.33 -28.04
N GLY A 271 -16.41 13.78 -28.97
CA GLY A 271 -16.33 12.35 -29.21
C GLY A 271 -15.82 11.58 -27.97
N ASP A 272 -14.82 12.11 -27.29
CA ASP A 272 -14.34 11.52 -26.04
C ASP A 272 -15.41 11.53 -24.94
N GLN A 273 -16.16 12.61 -24.80
CA GLN A 273 -17.30 12.68 -23.87
C GLN A 273 -18.43 11.72 -24.26
N TYR A 274 -18.66 11.53 -25.54
CA TYR A 274 -19.64 10.59 -26.07
C TYR A 274 -19.27 9.13 -25.71
N LEU A 275 -17.99 8.75 -25.84
CA LEU A 275 -17.50 7.43 -25.44
C LEU A 275 -17.64 7.21 -23.93
N LYS A 276 -17.35 8.22 -23.10
CA LYS A 276 -17.52 8.14 -21.65
C LYS A 276 -18.98 8.00 -21.26
N HIS A 277 -19.85 8.77 -21.87
CA HIS A 277 -21.29 8.70 -21.63
C HIS A 277 -21.86 7.32 -21.97
N PHE A 278 -21.48 6.75 -23.12
CA PHE A 278 -21.84 5.38 -23.46
C PHE A 278 -21.35 4.38 -22.45
N ALA A 279 -20.08 4.48 -22.04
CA ALA A 279 -19.47 3.60 -21.05
C ALA A 279 -20.20 3.62 -19.71
N GLU A 280 -20.58 4.79 -19.22
CA GLU A 280 -21.32 4.95 -17.95
C GLU A 280 -22.68 4.29 -18.03
N ILE A 281 -23.48 4.59 -19.06
CA ILE A 281 -24.85 4.05 -19.19
C ILE A 281 -24.83 2.53 -19.32
N VAL A 282 -23.96 1.96 -20.17
CA VAL A 282 -23.89 0.49 -20.33
C VAL A 282 -23.40 -0.19 -19.06
N SER A 283 -22.43 0.41 -18.37
CA SER A 283 -21.95 -0.14 -17.11
C SER A 283 -23.05 -0.18 -16.05
N ASP A 284 -23.87 0.87 -15.96
CA ASP A 284 -25.00 0.95 -15.04
C ASP A 284 -26.08 -0.10 -15.38
N MET A 285 -26.38 -0.30 -16.68
CA MET A 285 -27.32 -1.33 -17.14
C MET A 285 -26.85 -2.75 -16.81
N LEU A 286 -25.55 -3.04 -16.95
CA LEU A 286 -24.98 -4.32 -16.62
C LEU A 286 -24.93 -4.57 -15.09
N GLY A 287 -24.75 -3.50 -14.33
CA GLY A 287 -24.64 -3.54 -12.87
C GLY A 287 -23.59 -4.52 -12.37
N THR A 288 -23.96 -5.34 -11.38
CA THR A 288 -23.06 -6.38 -10.81
C THR A 288 -23.06 -7.70 -11.58
N LYS A 289 -23.90 -7.79 -12.63
CA LYS A 289 -24.06 -9.04 -13.40
C LYS A 289 -23.20 -9.10 -14.65
N GLY A 290 -22.48 -8.03 -14.98
CA GLY A 290 -21.61 -8.00 -16.14
C GLY A 290 -20.49 -6.98 -16.00
N ILE A 291 -19.53 -7.05 -16.91
CA ILE A 291 -18.41 -6.11 -17.03
C ILE A 291 -18.38 -5.61 -18.47
N LEU A 292 -18.21 -4.30 -18.62
CA LEU A 292 -17.99 -3.64 -19.91
C LEU A 292 -16.49 -3.41 -20.12
N TYR A 293 -16.04 -3.70 -21.33
CA TYR A 293 -14.66 -3.51 -21.79
C TYR A 293 -14.65 -2.57 -22.99
N ARG A 294 -13.65 -1.70 -23.05
CA ARG A 294 -13.36 -0.99 -24.31
C ARG A 294 -12.38 -1.80 -25.14
N PHE A 295 -12.86 -2.32 -26.27
CA PHE A 295 -12.06 -3.20 -27.13
C PHE A 295 -11.11 -2.39 -28.01
N GLY A 296 -11.53 -1.24 -28.53
CA GLY A 296 -10.72 -0.30 -29.31
C GLY A 296 -11.58 0.79 -29.94
N GLY A 297 -11.05 1.99 -30.12
CA GLY A 297 -11.79 3.07 -30.80
C GLY A 297 -13.20 3.31 -30.23
N ASP A 298 -14.21 2.98 -31.05
CA ASP A 298 -15.65 3.03 -30.79
C ASP A 298 -16.27 1.65 -30.53
N GLU A 299 -15.43 0.61 -30.33
CA GLU A 299 -15.83 -0.77 -30.09
C GLU A 299 -15.79 -1.12 -28.60
N PHE A 300 -16.87 -1.73 -28.13
CA PHE A 300 -17.02 -2.19 -26.75
C PHE A 300 -17.43 -3.66 -26.72
N VAL A 301 -17.00 -4.36 -25.68
CA VAL A 301 -17.42 -5.73 -25.43
C VAL A 301 -17.97 -5.82 -24.00
N ALA A 302 -19.14 -6.42 -23.83
CA ALA A 302 -19.69 -6.74 -22.52
C ALA A 302 -19.64 -8.26 -22.27
N VAL A 303 -19.24 -8.66 -21.08
CA VAL A 303 -19.33 -10.02 -20.59
C VAL A 303 -20.38 -10.06 -19.47
N TYR A 304 -21.47 -10.79 -19.68
CA TYR A 304 -22.56 -10.95 -18.72
C TYR A 304 -22.46 -12.33 -18.06
N TYR A 305 -22.52 -12.38 -16.73
CA TYR A 305 -22.40 -13.61 -15.97
C TYR A 305 -23.71 -14.41 -16.03
N GLY A 306 -23.69 -15.52 -16.77
CA GLY A 306 -24.85 -16.34 -17.05
C GLY A 306 -25.47 -16.04 -18.42
N VAL A 307 -26.75 -16.39 -18.56
CA VAL A 307 -27.54 -16.10 -19.74
C VAL A 307 -28.07 -14.68 -19.65
N ILE A 308 -27.73 -13.83 -20.63
CA ILE A 308 -28.23 -12.46 -20.66
C ILE A 308 -29.73 -12.43 -20.97
N PRO A 309 -30.57 -11.70 -20.19
CA PRO A 309 -31.98 -11.52 -20.48
C PRO A 309 -32.23 -10.72 -21.76
N GLU A 310 -33.30 -11.05 -22.47
CA GLU A 310 -33.67 -10.38 -23.72
C GLU A 310 -34.00 -8.89 -23.50
N GLU A 311 -34.55 -8.57 -22.34
CA GLU A 311 -34.85 -7.20 -21.93
C GLU A 311 -33.57 -6.34 -21.84
N VAL A 312 -32.45 -6.90 -21.36
CA VAL A 312 -31.16 -6.20 -21.28
C VAL A 312 -30.60 -5.96 -22.68
N ILE A 313 -30.71 -6.97 -23.57
CA ILE A 313 -30.28 -6.81 -24.97
C ILE A 313 -31.10 -5.71 -25.66
N GLN A 314 -32.42 -5.71 -25.47
CA GLN A 314 -33.30 -4.70 -26.04
C GLN A 314 -32.98 -3.31 -25.46
N GLN A 315 -32.77 -3.18 -24.18
CA GLN A 315 -32.36 -1.93 -23.56
C GLN A 315 -31.04 -1.42 -24.14
N LEU A 316 -30.04 -2.30 -24.35
CA LEU A 316 -28.75 -1.94 -24.93
C LEU A 316 -28.85 -1.50 -26.41
N THR A 317 -29.84 -1.96 -27.15
CA THR A 317 -30.02 -1.64 -28.59
C THR A 317 -30.96 -0.49 -28.88
N GLU A 318 -31.98 -0.27 -28.04
CA GLU A 318 -33.07 0.67 -28.26
C GLU A 318 -33.22 1.73 -27.16
N CYS A 319 -32.16 1.94 -26.35
CA CYS A 319 -32.24 2.76 -25.15
C CYS A 319 -32.54 4.24 -25.48
N ARG A 320 -33.61 4.78 -24.92
CA ARG A 320 -33.90 6.22 -24.97
C ARG A 320 -33.03 7.03 -23.96
N GLU A 321 -32.43 6.37 -23.00
CA GLU A 321 -31.57 7.01 -21.99
C GLU A 321 -30.25 7.50 -22.57
N TRP A 322 -29.87 7.02 -23.78
CA TRP A 322 -28.70 7.52 -24.49
C TRP A 322 -28.73 9.05 -24.73
N GLU A 323 -29.92 9.63 -24.90
CA GLU A 323 -30.07 11.06 -25.16
C GLU A 323 -29.99 11.90 -23.87
N ASN A 324 -30.24 11.31 -22.71
CA ASN A 324 -30.22 12.02 -21.43
C ASN A 324 -28.78 12.36 -21.00
N GLY A 325 -28.47 13.66 -21.07
CA GLY A 325 -27.10 14.12 -20.67
C GLY A 325 -26.04 13.86 -21.75
N ALA A 326 -26.40 13.36 -22.93
CA ALA A 326 -25.45 13.13 -24.02
C ALA A 326 -24.81 14.47 -24.49
N PRO A 327 -23.50 14.46 -24.78
CA PRO A 327 -22.78 15.66 -25.23
C PRO A 327 -23.20 16.14 -26.64
N CYS A 328 -23.84 15.27 -27.42
CA CYS A 328 -24.42 15.54 -28.75
C CYS A 328 -25.51 14.50 -29.03
N PRO A 329 -26.34 14.68 -30.11
CA PRO A 329 -27.35 13.69 -30.47
C PRO A 329 -26.76 12.28 -30.58
N PHE A 330 -27.42 11.32 -29.93
CA PHE A 330 -26.93 9.96 -29.89
C PHE A 330 -27.33 9.19 -31.15
N ASN A 331 -26.34 8.49 -31.74
CA ASN A 331 -26.58 7.58 -32.85
C ASN A 331 -26.93 6.18 -32.34
N GLN A 332 -27.26 5.29 -33.27
CA GLN A 332 -27.55 3.89 -32.94
C GLN A 332 -26.26 3.12 -32.52
N VAL A 333 -26.47 2.00 -31.87
CA VAL A 333 -25.42 1.03 -31.50
C VAL A 333 -25.71 -0.26 -32.25
N SER A 334 -24.73 -0.76 -32.99
CA SER A 334 -24.81 -2.09 -33.60
C SER A 334 -24.29 -3.12 -32.61
N THR A 335 -25.05 -4.20 -32.41
CA THR A 335 -24.74 -5.22 -31.40
C THR A 335 -24.81 -6.62 -31.97
N GLY A 336 -23.86 -7.47 -31.57
CA GLY A 336 -23.93 -8.91 -31.71
C GLY A 336 -23.82 -9.59 -30.34
N PHE A 337 -24.46 -10.70 -30.10
CA PHE A 337 -24.31 -11.42 -28.85
C PHE A 337 -24.27 -12.92 -29.02
N LEU A 338 -23.62 -13.62 -28.08
CA LEU A 338 -23.50 -15.07 -28.02
C LEU A 338 -23.60 -15.56 -26.59
N ILE A 339 -24.35 -16.62 -26.37
CA ILE A 339 -24.40 -17.32 -25.06
C ILE A 339 -23.39 -18.46 -25.11
N CYS A 340 -22.35 -18.39 -24.26
CA CYS A 340 -21.28 -19.34 -24.19
C CYS A 340 -21.56 -20.41 -23.13
N ARG A 341 -21.46 -21.68 -23.53
CA ARG A 341 -21.66 -22.87 -22.67
C ARG A 341 -20.56 -23.90 -22.91
N PRO A 342 -20.21 -24.70 -21.89
CA PRO A 342 -19.29 -25.81 -22.11
C PRO A 342 -19.84 -26.86 -23.10
N PRO A 343 -18.98 -27.51 -23.94
CA PRO A 343 -17.55 -27.21 -24.11
C PRO A 343 -17.34 -25.90 -24.86
N PHE A 344 -16.40 -25.07 -24.37
CA PHE A 344 -16.13 -23.77 -24.98
C PHE A 344 -15.23 -23.87 -26.20
N GLN A 345 -15.44 -22.94 -27.13
CA GLN A 345 -14.46 -22.57 -28.15
C GLN A 345 -13.34 -21.75 -27.52
N THR A 346 -12.28 -21.42 -28.27
CA THR A 346 -11.25 -20.50 -27.75
C THR A 346 -11.83 -19.08 -27.62
N PRO A 347 -11.27 -18.24 -26.72
CA PRO A 347 -11.70 -16.85 -26.61
C PRO A 347 -11.68 -16.09 -27.93
N GLU A 348 -10.68 -16.36 -28.79
CA GLU A 348 -10.58 -15.78 -30.13
C GLU A 348 -11.75 -16.15 -31.01
N GLN A 349 -12.15 -17.42 -31.02
CA GLN A 349 -13.28 -17.91 -31.80
C GLN A 349 -14.59 -17.32 -31.32
N ILE A 350 -14.77 -17.20 -29.99
CA ILE A 350 -15.97 -16.57 -29.40
C ILE A 350 -16.06 -15.11 -29.82
N LEU A 351 -14.99 -14.35 -29.66
CA LEU A 351 -14.98 -12.90 -30.03
C LEU A 351 -15.18 -12.71 -31.53
N HIS A 352 -14.54 -13.51 -32.36
CA HIS A 352 -14.73 -13.46 -33.82
C HIS A 352 -16.18 -13.73 -34.21
N GLN A 353 -16.80 -14.74 -33.60
CA GLN A 353 -18.21 -15.08 -33.91
C GLN A 353 -19.16 -13.98 -33.48
N VAL A 354 -18.94 -13.35 -32.33
CA VAL A 354 -19.77 -12.25 -31.84
C VAL A 354 -19.59 -10.98 -32.67
N ASP A 355 -18.37 -10.69 -33.11
CA ASP A 355 -18.05 -9.60 -34.03
C ASP A 355 -18.76 -9.80 -35.40
N GLU A 356 -18.72 -11.01 -35.97
CA GLU A 356 -19.46 -11.32 -37.19
C GLU A 356 -20.99 -11.08 -37.04
N LEU A 357 -21.56 -11.48 -35.91
CA LEU A 357 -22.99 -11.23 -35.62
C LEU A 357 -23.29 -9.73 -35.53
N MET A 358 -22.43 -8.95 -34.89
CA MET A 358 -22.53 -7.48 -34.82
C MET A 358 -22.45 -6.86 -36.19
N TYR A 359 -21.51 -7.28 -37.03
CA TYR A 359 -21.32 -6.78 -38.38
C TYR A 359 -22.52 -7.07 -39.27
N GLN A 360 -23.11 -8.27 -39.20
CA GLN A 360 -24.35 -8.61 -39.92
C GLN A 360 -25.52 -7.72 -39.50
N ASN A 361 -25.65 -7.44 -38.22
CA ASN A 361 -26.65 -6.51 -37.68
C ASN A 361 -26.46 -5.08 -38.24
N LYS A 362 -25.22 -4.61 -38.27
CA LYS A 362 -24.83 -3.30 -38.83
C LYS A 362 -25.19 -3.17 -40.30
N LEU A 363 -24.96 -4.21 -41.10
CA LEU A 363 -25.33 -4.23 -42.53
C LEU A 363 -26.85 -4.18 -42.73
N GLN A 364 -27.62 -4.92 -41.94
CA GLN A 364 -29.10 -4.92 -42.02
C GLN A 364 -29.68 -3.55 -41.71
N LYS A 365 -29.17 -2.88 -40.65
CA LYS A 365 -29.58 -1.51 -40.31
C LYS A 365 -29.26 -0.50 -41.42
N GLY A 366 -28.07 -0.60 -42.03
CA GLY A 366 -27.64 0.24 -43.13
C GLY A 366 -28.56 0.11 -44.34
N ASN A 367 -28.92 -1.09 -44.73
CA ASN A 367 -29.85 -1.35 -45.84
C ASN A 367 -31.27 -0.88 -45.56
N ALA A 368 -31.77 -1.01 -44.33
CA ALA A 368 -33.10 -0.51 -43.95
C ALA A 368 -33.21 1.03 -44.03
N GLN A 369 -32.13 1.76 -43.68
CA GLN A 369 -32.08 3.22 -43.80
C GLN A 369 -32.05 3.71 -45.27
N LEU A 370 -31.36 2.99 -46.16
CA LEU A 370 -31.35 3.30 -47.59
C LEU A 370 -32.73 3.15 -48.23
N HIS A 371 -33.51 2.15 -47.81
CA HIS A 371 -34.89 1.96 -48.29
C HIS A 371 -35.91 3.00 -47.75
N GLN A 372 -35.62 3.62 -46.59
CA GLN A 372 -36.47 4.68 -46.02
C GLN A 372 -36.14 6.09 -46.58
N SER A 373 -34.91 6.34 -46.99
CA SER A 373 -34.49 7.62 -47.59
C SER A 373 -34.73 7.74 -49.10
N GLY A 374 -35.16 6.67 -49.74
CA GLY A 374 -35.52 6.60 -51.15
C GLY A 374 -37.04 6.76 -51.47
N LYS A 375 -37.84 7.08 -50.46
CA LYS A 375 -39.24 7.48 -50.59
C LYS A 375 -39.38 8.95 -50.20
#